data_e94baad1e46ed3363b6ace32abe4322b
#
_entry.id   e94baad1e46ed3363b6ace32abe4322b
#
_cell.length_a   1.000
_cell.length_b   1.000
_cell.length_c   1.000
_cell.angle_alpha   90.00
_cell.angle_beta   90.00
_cell.angle_gamma   90.00
#
_symmetry.space_group_name_H-M   'P 1'
#
loop_
_entity.id
_entity.type
_entity.pdbx_description
1 polymer ?
#
loop_
_entity_poly.entity_id
_entity_poly.type
_entity_poly.pdbx_seq_one_letter_code
_entity_poly.pdbx_strand_id
1 'polypeptide(L)'
;MNMRGMLAACCLFLVSGALADVPVEKTYAAHCASCHGADRLGGTGPALLPENLARLRRPDAIKVIADGRPASQMAGFSDKLDKAEIEALTGFIYTKLPQVPVWGRNEIVASHIRHVPAGSLPDKPVFSADPLNLFVVVELGDHHATLLDGSRSFEV
;
A
#
# COMPACT_ATOMS: atom_id res chain seq x y z
N MET A 1 -80.54 -4.97 -3.15
CA MET A 1 -79.69 -3.80 -2.99
C MET A 1 -78.26 -4.36 -2.72
N ASN A 2 -77.41 -4.34 -3.76
CA ASN A 2 -76.08 -4.97 -3.71
C ASN A 2 -74.99 -3.92 -3.36
N MET A 3 -74.36 -4.09 -2.25
CA MET A 3 -73.24 -3.25 -1.84
C MET A 3 -71.94 -4.00 -2.13
N ARG A 4 -71.31 -3.60 -3.26
CA ARG A 4 -69.98 -4.10 -3.71
C ARG A 4 -68.90 -3.38 -2.91
N GLY A 5 -68.22 -4.14 -1.98
CA GLY A 5 -67.04 -3.69 -1.30
C GLY A 5 -65.83 -3.67 -2.26
N MET A 6 -65.23 -2.49 -2.42
CA MET A 6 -64.01 -2.24 -3.22
C MET A 6 -62.82 -2.45 -2.30
N LEU A 7 -62.13 -3.61 -2.45
CA LEU A 7 -60.85 -3.89 -1.78
C LEU A 7 -59.77 -3.10 -2.55
N ALA A 8 -59.23 -2.07 -1.90
CA ALA A 8 -58.05 -1.37 -2.36
C ALA A 8 -56.81 -2.20 -1.99
N ALA A 9 -56.17 -2.82 -2.97
CA ALA A 9 -54.88 -3.48 -2.82
C ALA A 9 -53.78 -2.44 -2.74
N CYS A 10 -53.25 -2.25 -1.54
CA CYS A 10 -52.07 -1.40 -1.28
C CYS A 10 -50.79 -2.18 -1.68
N CYS A 11 -50.28 -1.95 -2.90
CA CYS A 11 -48.99 -2.50 -3.31
C CYS A 11 -47.85 -1.75 -2.58
N LEU A 12 -47.32 -2.35 -1.50
CA LEU A 12 -46.03 -1.94 -0.93
C LEU A 12 -44.91 -2.28 -1.91
N PHE A 13 -44.43 -1.29 -2.62
CA PHE A 13 -43.17 -1.38 -3.33
C PHE A 13 -42.05 -1.39 -2.31
N LEU A 14 -41.52 -2.58 -2.01
CA LEU A 14 -40.22 -2.72 -1.33
C LEU A 14 -39.15 -2.26 -2.31
N VAL A 15 -38.68 -1.03 -2.15
CA VAL A 15 -37.47 -0.56 -2.81
C VAL A 15 -36.30 -1.26 -2.13
N SER A 16 -35.91 -2.43 -2.64
CA SER A 16 -34.61 -3.02 -2.34
C SER A 16 -33.57 -2.07 -2.90
N GLY A 17 -32.99 -1.23 -2.05
CA GLY A 17 -31.78 -0.50 -2.38
C GLY A 17 -30.70 -1.53 -2.69
N ALA A 18 -30.39 -1.74 -3.97
CA ALA A 18 -29.17 -2.42 -4.37
C ALA A 18 -28.02 -1.58 -3.82
N LEU A 19 -27.37 -2.09 -2.77
CA LEU A 19 -26.03 -1.59 -2.40
C LEU A 19 -25.19 -1.81 -3.64
N ALA A 20 -24.78 -0.72 -4.30
CA ALA A 20 -23.86 -0.80 -5.42
C ALA A 20 -22.62 -1.53 -4.91
N ASP A 21 -22.35 -2.68 -5.52
CA ASP A 21 -21.15 -3.47 -5.21
C ASP A 21 -19.97 -2.63 -5.71
N VAL A 22 -19.30 -1.95 -4.80
CA VAL A 22 -18.15 -1.12 -5.14
C VAL A 22 -17.04 -2.08 -5.56
N PRO A 23 -16.57 -2.03 -6.82
CA PRO A 23 -15.55 -2.94 -7.32
C PRO A 23 -14.20 -2.60 -6.67
N VAL A 24 -14.02 -3.04 -5.43
CA VAL A 24 -12.92 -2.67 -4.54
C VAL A 24 -11.54 -2.96 -5.13
N GLU A 25 -11.41 -4.03 -5.92
CA GLU A 25 -10.16 -4.37 -6.60
C GLU A 25 -9.78 -3.32 -7.65
N LYS A 26 -10.77 -2.75 -8.35
CA LYS A 26 -10.53 -1.68 -9.32
C LYS A 26 -10.14 -0.39 -8.62
N THR A 27 -10.82 -0.04 -7.55
CA THR A 27 -10.49 1.13 -6.73
C THR A 27 -9.09 0.98 -6.13
N TYR A 28 -8.75 -0.21 -5.60
CA TYR A 28 -7.40 -0.52 -5.12
C TYR A 28 -6.35 -0.38 -6.23
N ALA A 29 -6.59 -0.96 -7.40
CA ALA A 29 -5.66 -0.91 -8.53
C ALA A 29 -5.41 0.54 -8.99
N ALA A 30 -6.45 1.37 -9.00
CA ALA A 30 -6.35 2.76 -9.45
C ALA A 30 -5.61 3.68 -8.47
N HIS A 31 -5.75 3.47 -7.15
CA HIS A 31 -5.34 4.43 -6.14
C HIS A 31 -4.25 3.94 -5.18
N CYS A 32 -4.08 2.63 -5.04
CA CYS A 32 -3.23 2.05 -3.99
C CYS A 32 -2.08 1.20 -4.54
N ALA A 33 -2.33 0.47 -5.65
CA ALA A 33 -1.43 -0.55 -6.17
C ALA A 33 -0.06 0.01 -6.60
N SER A 34 0.02 1.24 -7.08
CA SER A 34 1.28 1.88 -7.50
C SER A 34 2.31 1.96 -6.37
N CYS A 35 1.86 2.13 -5.14
CA CYS A 35 2.73 2.18 -3.97
C CYS A 35 2.73 0.88 -3.17
N HIS A 36 1.59 0.23 -3.03
CA HIS A 36 1.43 -0.94 -2.15
C HIS A 36 1.50 -2.29 -2.87
N GLY A 37 1.77 -2.28 -4.18
CA GLY A 37 1.83 -3.48 -5.03
C GLY A 37 0.44 -3.96 -5.45
N ALA A 38 0.34 -4.53 -6.65
CA ALA A 38 -0.93 -5.04 -7.19
C ALA A 38 -1.54 -6.14 -6.31
N ASP A 39 -0.68 -6.98 -5.73
CA ASP A 39 -1.06 -8.08 -4.84
C ASP A 39 -0.99 -7.71 -3.35
N ARG A 40 -0.92 -6.43 -3.03
CA ARG A 40 -0.79 -5.90 -1.66
C ARG A 40 0.47 -6.31 -0.91
N LEU A 41 1.50 -6.79 -1.62
CA LEU A 41 2.76 -7.27 -1.04
C LEU A 41 3.76 -6.15 -0.73
N GLY A 42 3.39 -4.90 -1.01
CA GLY A 42 4.26 -3.74 -0.82
C GLY A 42 4.99 -3.34 -2.10
N GLY A 43 5.67 -2.23 -2.01
CA GLY A 43 6.48 -1.61 -3.05
C GLY A 43 7.19 -0.42 -2.41
N THR A 44 6.99 0.78 -2.90
CA THR A 44 7.45 2.01 -2.19
C THR A 44 6.67 2.22 -0.87
N GLY A 45 5.42 1.75 -0.81
CA GLY A 45 4.63 1.67 0.40
C GLY A 45 4.69 0.27 1.03
N PRO A 46 4.34 0.14 2.33
CA PRO A 46 4.37 -1.15 3.02
C PRO A 46 3.32 -2.13 2.45
N ALA A 47 3.54 -3.43 2.71
CA ALA A 47 2.54 -4.46 2.41
C ALA A 47 1.24 -4.22 3.19
N LEU A 48 0.11 -4.42 2.51
CA LEU A 48 -1.24 -4.29 3.07
C LEU A 48 -1.89 -5.66 3.25
N LEU A 49 -1.32 -6.44 4.16
CA LEU A 49 -1.79 -7.75 4.54
C LEU A 49 -2.25 -7.74 6.01
N PRO A 50 -3.18 -8.62 6.41
CA PRO A 50 -3.65 -8.69 7.79
C PRO A 50 -2.53 -8.76 8.82
N GLU A 51 -1.47 -9.50 8.52
CA GLU A 51 -0.29 -9.68 9.38
C GLU A 51 0.49 -8.38 9.57
N ASN A 52 0.66 -7.61 8.50
CA ASN A 52 1.34 -6.30 8.53
C ASN A 52 0.48 -5.23 9.21
N LEU A 53 -0.86 -5.38 9.11
CA LEU A 53 -1.83 -4.44 9.66
C LEU A 53 -2.31 -4.80 11.08
N ALA A 54 -1.74 -5.83 11.70
CA ALA A 54 -2.21 -6.35 13.00
C ALA A 54 -2.27 -5.30 14.13
N ARG A 55 -1.43 -4.27 14.05
CA ARG A 55 -1.39 -3.16 15.03
C ARG A 55 -2.27 -1.97 14.65
N LEU A 56 -2.78 -1.91 13.44
CA LEU A 56 -3.64 -0.85 12.94
C LEU A 56 -5.10 -1.32 13.01
N ARG A 57 -5.91 -0.69 13.84
CA ARG A 57 -7.34 -1.05 13.93
C ARG A 57 -8.08 -0.54 12.71
N ARG A 58 -9.13 -1.23 12.28
CA ARG A 58 -9.91 -0.84 11.09
C ARG A 58 -10.40 0.62 11.10
N PRO A 59 -10.93 1.17 12.21
CA PRO A 59 -11.31 2.59 12.24
C PRO A 59 -10.13 3.55 12.03
N ASP A 60 -8.95 3.17 12.52
CA ASP A 60 -7.73 3.97 12.33
C ASP A 60 -7.23 3.84 10.88
N ALA A 61 -7.40 2.67 10.25
CA ALA A 61 -7.09 2.47 8.83
C ALA A 61 -8.01 3.31 7.91
N ILE A 62 -9.31 3.37 8.20
CA ILE A 62 -10.25 4.26 7.50
C ILE A 62 -9.73 5.71 7.56
N LYS A 63 -9.32 6.15 8.73
CA LYS A 63 -8.79 7.49 8.93
C LYS A 63 -7.49 7.72 8.13
N VAL A 64 -6.57 6.76 8.15
CA VAL A 64 -5.32 6.81 7.38
C VAL A 64 -5.59 6.87 5.88
N ILE A 65 -6.56 6.14 5.36
CA ILE A 65 -6.93 6.20 3.93
C ILE A 65 -7.57 7.55 3.61
N ALA A 66 -8.48 8.03 4.46
CA ALA A 66 -9.16 9.30 4.23
C ALA A 66 -8.20 10.51 4.29
N ASP A 67 -7.39 10.59 5.33
CA ASP A 67 -6.61 11.78 5.68
C ASP A 67 -5.14 11.72 5.20
N GLY A 68 -4.67 10.51 4.85
CA GLY A 68 -3.25 10.26 4.56
C GLY A 68 -2.40 10.15 5.82
N ARG A 69 -1.08 10.17 5.63
CA ARG A 69 -0.10 10.20 6.73
C ARG A 69 0.79 11.43 6.61
N PRO A 70 0.71 12.36 7.57
CA PRO A 70 1.60 13.51 7.62
C PRO A 70 3.07 13.08 7.58
N ALA A 71 3.92 13.87 6.92
CA ALA A 71 5.35 13.61 6.74
C ALA A 71 5.66 12.26 6.07
N SER A 72 4.76 11.77 5.20
CA SER A 72 4.98 10.60 4.36
C SER A 72 4.43 10.84 2.95
N GLN A 73 4.70 9.91 2.03
CA GLN A 73 4.17 9.99 0.66
C GLN A 73 2.73 9.47 0.53
N MET A 74 2.11 9.00 1.61
CA MET A 74 0.73 8.56 1.57
C MET A 74 -0.22 9.74 1.68
N ALA A 75 -0.74 10.17 0.54
CA ALA A 75 -1.78 11.20 0.46
C ALA A 75 -3.11 10.70 1.04
N GLY A 76 -3.97 11.63 1.45
CA GLY A 76 -5.37 11.34 1.76
C GLY A 76 -6.20 11.16 0.49
N PHE A 77 -7.30 10.42 0.61
CA PHE A 77 -8.17 10.09 -0.51
C PHE A 77 -9.62 10.56 -0.32
N SER A 78 -9.94 11.29 0.74
CA SER A 78 -11.30 11.78 1.02
C SER A 78 -11.85 12.77 -0.02
N ASP A 79 -10.98 13.34 -0.86
CA ASP A 79 -11.34 14.20 -2.00
C ASP A 79 -11.65 13.40 -3.28
N LYS A 80 -11.29 12.11 -3.34
CA LYS A 80 -11.38 11.24 -4.51
C LYS A 80 -12.30 10.05 -4.33
N LEU A 81 -12.43 9.59 -3.09
CA LEU A 81 -13.18 8.40 -2.72
C LEU A 81 -14.24 8.77 -1.69
N ASP A 82 -15.43 8.23 -1.86
CA ASP A 82 -16.46 8.38 -0.88
C ASP A 82 -16.24 7.48 0.35
N LYS A 83 -17.09 7.65 1.37
CA LYS A 83 -16.99 6.89 2.62
C LYS A 83 -17.16 5.37 2.39
N ALA A 84 -18.05 4.96 1.49
CA ALA A 84 -18.32 3.56 1.23
C ALA A 84 -17.13 2.90 0.53
N GLU A 85 -16.50 3.60 -0.41
CA GLU A 85 -15.29 3.15 -1.09
C GLU A 85 -14.10 3.00 -0.12
N ILE A 86 -13.93 3.96 0.79
CA ILE A 86 -12.87 3.90 1.83
C ILE A 86 -13.12 2.72 2.80
N GLU A 87 -14.37 2.50 3.20
CA GLU A 87 -14.74 1.37 4.04
C GLU A 87 -14.54 0.03 3.32
N ALA A 88 -14.89 -0.05 2.04
CA ALA A 88 -14.67 -1.23 1.19
C ALA A 88 -13.17 -1.52 1.02
N LEU A 89 -12.36 -0.51 0.71
CA LEU A 89 -10.90 -0.62 0.65
C LEU A 89 -10.31 -1.10 1.98
N THR A 90 -10.79 -0.53 3.09
CA THR A 90 -10.38 -0.99 4.42
C THR A 90 -10.73 -2.45 4.62
N GLY A 91 -11.94 -2.88 4.25
CA GLY A 91 -12.33 -4.29 4.29
C GLY A 91 -11.36 -5.16 3.48
N PHE A 92 -11.07 -4.74 2.26
CA PHE A 92 -10.23 -5.46 1.30
C PHE A 92 -8.80 -5.68 1.79
N ILE A 93 -8.14 -4.65 2.33
CA ILE A 93 -6.75 -4.78 2.80
C ILE A 93 -6.60 -5.67 4.05
N TYR A 94 -7.69 -5.95 4.76
CA TYR A 94 -7.71 -6.91 5.90
C TYR A 94 -8.17 -8.31 5.48
N THR A 95 -8.37 -8.58 4.19
CA THR A 95 -8.61 -9.95 3.70
C THR A 95 -7.30 -10.68 3.52
N LYS A 96 -7.29 -11.98 3.79
CA LYS A 96 -6.13 -12.83 3.50
C LYS A 96 -5.93 -12.96 1.99
N LEU A 97 -4.69 -13.12 1.55
CA LEU A 97 -4.41 -13.51 0.19
C LEU A 97 -4.87 -14.95 -0.04
N PRO A 98 -5.39 -15.29 -1.25
CA PRO A 98 -5.72 -16.66 -1.59
C PRO A 98 -4.50 -17.59 -1.50
N GLN A 99 -3.34 -17.06 -1.84
CA GLN A 99 -2.06 -17.76 -1.76
C GLN A 99 -1.01 -16.78 -1.22
N VAL A 100 -0.38 -17.14 -0.10
CA VAL A 100 0.73 -16.39 0.45
C VAL A 100 1.99 -16.75 -0.34
N PRO A 101 2.73 -15.78 -0.90
CA PRO A 101 3.97 -16.06 -1.61
C PRO A 101 4.98 -16.71 -0.67
N VAL A 102 5.65 -17.72 -1.16
CA VAL A 102 6.83 -18.31 -0.49
C VAL A 102 8.04 -17.50 -0.93
N TRP A 103 8.77 -16.97 0.03
CA TRP A 103 10.00 -16.21 -0.21
C TRP A 103 11.17 -16.93 0.46
N GLY A 104 11.79 -17.85 -0.29
CA GLY A 104 12.92 -18.63 0.15
C GLY A 104 14.21 -18.27 -0.60
N ARG A 105 15.21 -19.14 -0.48
CA ARG A 105 16.52 -18.94 -1.12
C ARG A 105 16.43 -18.73 -2.64
N ASN A 106 15.57 -19.47 -3.32
CA ASN A 106 15.46 -19.42 -4.78
C ASN A 106 14.90 -18.08 -5.24
N GLU A 107 13.88 -17.58 -4.56
CA GLU A 107 13.24 -16.29 -4.85
C GLU A 107 14.19 -15.13 -4.55
N ILE A 108 14.96 -15.21 -3.46
CA ILE A 108 16.00 -14.23 -3.10
C ILE A 108 17.08 -14.18 -4.18
N VAL A 109 17.59 -15.36 -4.62
CA VAL A 109 18.61 -15.41 -5.68
C VAL A 109 18.06 -14.91 -7.01
N ALA A 110 16.81 -15.26 -7.36
CA ALA A 110 16.17 -14.80 -8.59
C ALA A 110 15.90 -13.30 -8.62
N SER A 111 15.61 -12.69 -7.46
CA SER A 111 15.37 -11.25 -7.34
C SER A 111 16.65 -10.42 -7.26
N HIS A 112 17.83 -11.07 -7.11
CA HIS A 112 19.10 -10.36 -6.98
C HIS A 112 19.51 -9.71 -8.30
N ILE A 113 19.45 -8.37 -8.33
CA ILE A 113 19.92 -7.57 -9.46
C ILE A 113 21.40 -7.27 -9.28
N ARG A 114 22.23 -7.80 -10.18
CA ARG A 114 23.66 -7.51 -10.19
C ARG A 114 23.95 -6.41 -11.20
N HIS A 115 24.16 -5.19 -10.75
CA HIS A 115 24.47 -4.04 -11.59
C HIS A 115 25.91 -4.07 -12.14
N VAL A 116 26.82 -4.71 -11.42
CA VAL A 116 28.23 -4.81 -11.81
C VAL A 116 28.61 -6.29 -11.93
N PRO A 117 29.15 -6.74 -13.08
CA PRO A 117 29.58 -8.12 -13.26
C PRO A 117 30.63 -8.55 -12.24
N ALA A 118 30.61 -9.82 -11.86
CA ALA A 118 31.63 -10.35 -10.95
C ALA A 118 33.02 -10.22 -11.58
N GLY A 119 34.01 -9.78 -10.77
CA GLY A 119 35.39 -9.61 -11.21
C GLY A 119 35.66 -8.36 -12.06
N SER A 120 34.66 -7.49 -12.32
CA SER A 120 34.86 -6.25 -13.08
C SER A 120 35.25 -5.05 -12.20
N LEU A 121 35.14 -5.19 -10.88
CA LEU A 121 35.61 -4.15 -9.95
C LEU A 121 37.13 -4.20 -9.83
N PRO A 122 37.82 -3.05 -9.70
CA PRO A 122 39.25 -3.02 -9.45
C PRO A 122 39.57 -3.61 -8.07
N ASP A 123 40.77 -4.20 -7.94
CA ASP A 123 41.24 -4.80 -6.68
C ASP A 123 41.47 -3.77 -5.56
N LYS A 124 41.55 -2.50 -5.92
CA LYS A 124 41.70 -1.39 -4.99
C LYS A 124 40.54 -0.43 -5.09
N PRO A 125 40.11 0.19 -3.97
CA PRO A 125 39.10 1.23 -3.99
C PRO A 125 39.53 2.38 -4.94
N VAL A 126 38.56 2.93 -5.69
CA VAL A 126 38.74 4.10 -6.56
C VAL A 126 38.47 5.42 -5.85
N PHE A 127 38.15 5.37 -4.58
CA PHE A 127 37.92 6.53 -3.72
C PHE A 127 39.01 6.62 -2.63
N SER A 128 39.20 7.82 -2.07
CA SER A 128 40.23 8.13 -1.08
C SER A 128 39.71 8.31 0.36
N ALA A 129 38.41 8.08 0.59
CA ALA A 129 37.81 8.17 1.92
C ALA A 129 38.26 7.00 2.82
N ASP A 130 38.33 7.24 4.12
CA ASP A 130 38.52 6.19 5.10
C ASP A 130 37.22 5.33 5.21
N PRO A 131 37.28 4.02 4.85
CA PRO A 131 36.09 3.17 4.91
C PRO A 131 35.49 3.03 6.32
N LEU A 132 36.25 3.23 7.36
CA LEU A 132 35.79 3.18 8.75
C LEU A 132 35.09 4.47 9.18
N ASN A 133 35.17 5.52 8.38
CA ASN A 133 34.55 6.81 8.64
C ASN A 133 33.48 7.19 7.58
N LEU A 134 32.94 6.19 6.88
CA LEU A 134 31.82 6.35 5.97
C LEU A 134 30.50 6.05 6.67
N PHE A 135 29.52 6.91 6.45
CA PHE A 135 28.19 6.80 7.04
C PHE A 135 27.15 6.69 5.93
N VAL A 136 26.26 5.71 6.05
CA VAL A 136 25.08 5.60 5.18
C VAL A 136 23.88 6.20 5.89
N VAL A 137 23.31 7.26 5.33
CA VAL A 137 22.09 7.89 5.80
C VAL A 137 20.95 7.45 4.89
N VAL A 138 19.94 6.79 5.45
CA VAL A 138 18.74 6.38 4.74
C VAL A 138 17.67 7.44 4.97
N GLU A 139 17.27 8.10 3.91
CA GLU A 139 16.27 9.17 3.93
C GLU A 139 14.89 8.59 3.62
N LEU A 140 14.04 8.52 4.64
CA LEU A 140 12.72 7.89 4.54
C LEU A 140 11.71 8.72 3.74
N GLY A 141 11.96 10.02 3.60
CA GLY A 141 11.02 10.94 2.95
C GLY A 141 11.01 10.82 1.43
N ASP A 142 12.15 10.52 0.82
CA ASP A 142 12.33 10.47 -0.62
C ASP A 142 12.99 9.18 -1.12
N HIS A 143 13.13 8.19 -0.23
CA HIS A 143 13.55 6.81 -0.53
C HIS A 143 14.93 6.68 -1.17
N HIS A 144 15.89 7.50 -0.75
CA HIS A 144 17.28 7.31 -1.15
C HIS A 144 18.22 7.10 0.04
N ALA A 145 19.43 6.69 -0.26
CA ALA A 145 20.52 6.58 0.70
C ALA A 145 21.68 7.45 0.25
N THR A 146 22.17 8.27 1.15
CA THR A 146 23.32 9.13 0.95
C THR A 146 24.53 8.55 1.66
N LEU A 147 25.68 8.51 0.97
CA LEU A 147 26.94 8.13 1.57
C LEU A 147 27.71 9.40 1.96
N LEU A 148 28.00 9.54 3.25
CA LEU A 148 28.70 10.70 3.82
C LEU A 148 30.11 10.32 4.26
N ASP A 149 31.10 11.18 3.98
CA ASP A 149 32.46 11.04 4.47
C ASP A 149 32.66 11.87 5.74
N GLY A 150 32.74 11.21 6.88
CA GLY A 150 32.98 11.85 8.18
C GLY A 150 34.36 12.50 8.32
N SER A 151 35.35 12.10 7.51
CA SER A 151 36.68 12.73 7.47
C SER A 151 36.64 14.09 6.79
N ARG A 152 35.58 14.38 6.01
CA ARG A 152 35.39 15.61 5.22
C ARG A 152 34.19 16.41 5.66
N SER A 153 33.92 16.46 6.95
CA SER A 153 32.77 17.19 7.51
C SER A 153 31.43 16.74 6.97
N PHE A 154 31.30 15.44 6.68
CA PHE A 154 30.08 14.82 6.12
C PHE A 154 29.68 15.34 4.72
N GLU A 155 30.65 15.72 3.93
CA GLU A 155 30.41 15.98 2.50
C GLU A 155 30.06 14.67 1.75
N VAL A 156 29.23 14.80 0.72
CA VAL A 156 28.80 13.68 -0.15
C VAL A 156 29.85 13.36 -1.22
#